data_97f7fd722caeb19e9349bb29e5d4225d
#
_entry.id   97f7fd722caeb19e9349bb29e5d4225d
#
_cell.length_a   1.000
_cell.length_b   1.000
_cell.length_c   1.000
_cell.angle_alpha   90.00
_cell.angle_beta   90.00
_cell.angle_gamma   90.00
#
_symmetry.space_group_name_H-M   'P 1'
#
loop_
_entity.id
_entity.type
_entity.pdbx_description
1 polymer ?
#
loop_
_entity_poly.entity_id
_entity_poly.type
_entity_poly.pdbx_seq_one_letter_code
_entity_poly.pdbx_strand_id
1 'polypeptide(L)'
;MGSHVLNGRFLGSFCAFMLGTFGLLMLSSPALAEDYLAGLVGGMPALTSINNQDGSTSYSLSLQVLALMTALTLLPSLVLGMTSFTRIIIVLSILRQAMGTQQTPPNQVLIAIALFLSMFIMGPTLTKVYEDAADPYLNGDISAEIALEDASNIMKGFLVKNTRKDDLKMFADMAEESAFEEPSDVPMTILLPAFITSELKTAFQIGFLLFLP
;
A
#
# COMPACT_ATOMS: atom_id res chain seq x y z
N MET A 1 -5.46 -19.47 -29.52
CA MET A 1 -6.24 -20.18 -28.50
C MET A 1 -5.24 -20.80 -27.52
N GLY A 2 -4.81 -20.06 -26.52
CA GLY A 2 -3.88 -20.49 -25.48
C GLY A 2 -4.56 -20.27 -24.14
N SER A 3 -5.02 -21.38 -23.56
CA SER A 3 -5.57 -21.43 -22.21
C SER A 3 -4.43 -21.15 -21.22
N HIS A 4 -4.37 -19.95 -20.67
CA HIS A 4 -3.58 -19.67 -19.49
C HIS A 4 -4.20 -20.42 -18.29
N VAL A 5 -3.73 -21.63 -18.10
CA VAL A 5 -3.93 -22.40 -16.88
C VAL A 5 -3.33 -21.57 -15.74
N LEU A 6 -4.17 -21.04 -14.88
CA LEU A 6 -3.79 -20.45 -13.59
C LEU A 6 -2.94 -21.50 -12.85
N ASN A 7 -1.64 -21.29 -12.86
CA ASN A 7 -0.67 -22.22 -12.30
C ASN A 7 -0.97 -22.37 -10.80
N GLY A 8 -1.20 -23.59 -10.32
CA GLY A 8 -1.50 -23.89 -8.91
C GLY A 8 -0.43 -23.40 -7.93
N ARG A 9 0.77 -23.08 -8.43
CA ARG A 9 1.87 -22.43 -7.69
C ARG A 9 1.53 -20.97 -7.35
N PHE A 10 0.80 -20.25 -8.22
CA PHE A 10 0.35 -18.87 -7.98
C PHE A 10 -0.70 -18.83 -6.86
N LEU A 11 -1.65 -19.75 -6.89
CA LEU A 11 -2.68 -19.84 -5.85
C LEU A 11 -2.07 -20.21 -4.49
N GLY A 12 -1.06 -21.09 -4.47
CA GLY A 12 -0.34 -21.49 -3.24
C GLY A 12 0.50 -20.36 -2.66
N SER A 13 1.24 -19.61 -3.51
CA SER A 13 2.04 -18.45 -3.08
C SER A 13 1.17 -17.29 -2.63
N PHE A 14 0.02 -17.09 -3.28
CA PHE A 14 -1.00 -16.11 -2.95
C PHE A 14 -1.66 -16.41 -1.59
N CYS A 15 -2.01 -17.67 -1.35
CA CYS A 15 -2.54 -18.13 -0.05
C CYS A 15 -1.50 -17.99 1.07
N ALA A 16 -0.24 -18.28 0.80
CA ALA A 16 0.85 -18.12 1.77
C ALA A 16 1.11 -16.64 2.13
N PHE A 17 1.04 -15.75 1.14
CA PHE A 17 1.17 -14.30 1.37
C PHE A 17 -0.04 -13.74 2.15
N MET A 18 -1.26 -14.18 1.82
CA MET A 18 -2.48 -13.80 2.56
C MET A 18 -2.49 -14.35 3.98
N LEU A 19 -2.06 -15.59 4.19
CA LEU A 19 -1.91 -16.18 5.51
C LEU A 19 -0.80 -15.48 6.30
N GLY A 20 0.28 -15.05 5.65
CA GLY A 20 1.35 -14.28 6.26
C GLY A 20 0.89 -12.89 6.70
N THR A 21 0.20 -12.15 5.82
CA THR A 21 -0.31 -10.80 6.15
C THR A 21 -1.49 -10.85 7.12
N PHE A 22 -2.37 -11.85 7.03
CA PHE A 22 -3.45 -12.07 7.99
C PHE A 22 -2.92 -12.58 9.34
N GLY A 23 -1.89 -13.43 9.32
CA GLY A 23 -1.16 -13.85 10.51
C GLY A 23 -0.48 -12.67 11.22
N LEU A 24 0.12 -11.75 10.47
CA LEU A 24 0.73 -10.52 11.00
C LEU A 24 -0.33 -9.58 11.61
N LEU A 25 -1.52 -9.51 11.02
CA LEU A 25 -2.66 -8.71 11.54
C LEU A 25 -3.33 -9.35 12.77
N MET A 26 -3.31 -10.69 12.89
CA MET A 26 -3.85 -11.42 14.03
C MET A 26 -2.84 -11.57 15.19
N LEU A 27 -1.56 -11.35 14.95
CA LEU A 27 -0.49 -11.27 15.95
C LEU A 27 -0.45 -9.91 16.68
N SER A 28 -1.56 -9.20 16.73
CA SER A 28 -1.72 -7.98 17.54
C SER A 28 -1.91 -8.28 19.04
N SER A 29 -1.27 -9.33 19.57
CA SER A 29 -0.95 -9.37 20.98
C SER A 29 0.30 -8.50 21.20
N PRO A 30 0.24 -7.46 22.02
CA PRO A 30 1.36 -6.52 22.20
C PRO A 30 2.65 -7.20 22.63
N ALA A 31 2.58 -8.34 23.30
CA ALA A 31 3.73 -9.11 23.78
C ALA A 31 4.59 -9.77 22.66
N LEU A 32 4.00 -10.10 21.49
CA LEU A 32 4.76 -10.71 20.40
C LEU A 32 5.32 -9.65 19.42
N ALA A 33 4.70 -8.48 19.36
CA ALA A 33 5.20 -7.36 18.58
C ALA A 33 6.50 -6.78 19.19
N GLU A 34 6.64 -6.80 20.50
CA GLU A 34 7.84 -6.32 21.17
C GLU A 34 9.08 -7.17 20.85
N ASP A 35 8.97 -8.50 20.80
CA ASP A 35 10.10 -9.40 20.52
C ASP A 35 10.55 -9.34 19.05
N TYR A 36 9.63 -9.22 18.10
CA TYR A 36 9.96 -9.07 16.68
C TYR A 36 10.55 -7.70 16.36
N LEU A 37 10.01 -6.63 16.97
CA LEU A 37 10.55 -5.28 16.82
C LEU A 37 11.91 -5.13 17.50
N ALA A 38 12.13 -5.78 18.64
CA ALA A 38 13.42 -5.83 19.30
C ALA A 38 14.49 -6.53 18.43
N GLY A 39 14.13 -7.54 17.66
CA GLY A 39 15.02 -8.21 16.70
C GLY A 39 15.37 -7.34 15.48
N LEU A 40 14.44 -6.55 14.97
CA LEU A 40 14.66 -5.61 13.85
C LEU A 40 15.45 -4.35 14.28
N VAL A 41 15.31 -3.95 15.55
CA VAL A 41 15.98 -2.78 16.15
C VAL A 41 17.25 -3.17 16.91
N GLY A 42 17.63 -4.47 16.87
CA GLY A 42 18.70 -5.10 17.63
C GLY A 42 20.13 -4.54 17.46
N GLY A 43 20.27 -3.27 17.61
CA GLY A 43 21.50 -2.47 17.58
C GLY A 43 21.23 -0.98 17.79
N MET A 44 19.97 -0.55 17.84
CA MET A 44 19.61 0.84 18.09
C MET A 44 19.17 0.99 19.56
N PRO A 45 19.79 1.87 20.35
CA PRO A 45 19.33 2.14 21.71
C PRO A 45 17.95 2.79 21.63
N ALA A 46 16.90 2.00 21.91
CA ALA A 46 15.52 2.50 21.92
C ALA A 46 15.30 3.57 23.00
N LEU A 47 16.04 3.46 24.08
CA LEU A 47 16.03 4.40 25.18
C LEU A 47 17.48 4.76 25.53
N THR A 48 17.79 6.05 25.46
CA THR A 48 19.05 6.57 26.02
C THR A 48 18.77 7.07 27.45
N SER A 49 19.29 6.40 28.41
CA SER A 49 19.25 6.88 29.81
C SER A 49 20.37 7.87 30.02
N ILE A 50 20.04 9.11 30.27
CA ILE A 50 20.99 10.14 30.70
C ILE A 50 20.89 10.21 32.22
N ASN A 51 21.96 9.80 32.87
CA ASN A 51 22.08 9.90 34.34
C ASN A 51 22.51 11.33 34.68
N ASN A 52 21.57 12.12 35.18
CA ASN A 52 21.88 13.47 35.62
C ASN A 52 22.63 13.45 36.95
N GLN A 53 23.44 14.50 37.20
CA GLN A 53 24.25 14.62 38.42
C GLN A 53 23.43 14.69 39.74
N ASP A 54 22.10 14.94 39.61
CA ASP A 54 21.17 15.00 40.76
C ASP A 54 20.52 13.64 41.07
N GLY A 55 20.99 12.53 40.50
CA GLY A 55 20.44 11.19 40.73
C GLY A 55 19.11 10.90 40.01
N SER A 56 18.61 11.79 39.18
CA SER A 56 17.44 11.56 38.33
C SER A 56 17.84 10.93 36.99
N THR A 57 17.10 9.91 36.55
CA THR A 57 17.32 9.24 35.27
C THR A 57 16.31 9.79 34.25
N SER A 58 16.80 10.50 33.23
CA SER A 58 15.98 10.95 32.12
C SER A 58 16.01 9.91 30.99
N TYR A 59 14.86 9.45 30.55
CA TYR A 59 14.73 8.54 29.40
C TYR A 59 14.39 9.37 28.15
N SER A 60 15.27 9.35 27.17
CA SER A 60 14.94 9.91 25.85
C SER A 60 14.75 8.79 24.83
N LEU A 61 13.61 8.80 24.14
CA LEU A 61 13.46 7.97 22.96
C LEU A 61 14.42 8.46 21.87
N SER A 62 15.16 7.55 21.26
CA SER A 62 15.97 7.89 20.10
C SER A 62 15.04 8.38 18.97
N LEU A 63 15.37 9.52 18.36
CA LEU A 63 14.64 10.07 17.22
C LEU A 63 14.51 9.05 16.07
N GLN A 64 15.52 8.20 15.90
CA GLN A 64 15.53 7.13 14.92
C GLN A 64 14.43 6.08 15.18
N VAL A 65 14.26 5.66 16.44
CA VAL A 65 13.20 4.71 16.82
C VAL A 65 11.83 5.33 16.64
N LEU A 66 11.65 6.60 17.01
CA LEU A 66 10.41 7.31 16.79
C LEU A 66 10.09 7.40 15.29
N ALA A 67 11.06 7.75 14.45
CA ALA A 67 10.90 7.83 13.00
C ALA A 67 10.57 6.44 12.39
N LEU A 68 11.26 5.38 12.86
CA LEU A 68 10.99 4.01 12.40
C LEU A 68 9.58 3.54 12.76
N MET A 69 9.15 3.77 14.02
CA MET A 69 7.80 3.43 14.45
C MET A 69 6.73 4.19 13.65
N THR A 70 6.96 5.48 13.40
CA THR A 70 6.07 6.29 12.58
C THR A 70 6.03 5.77 11.14
N ALA A 71 7.17 5.47 10.53
CA ALA A 71 7.23 4.91 9.18
C ALA A 71 6.50 3.57 9.10
N LEU A 72 6.71 2.68 10.08
CA LEU A 72 6.08 1.35 10.11
C LEU A 72 4.55 1.44 10.26
N THR A 73 4.03 2.42 10.99
CA THR A 73 2.58 2.62 11.15
C THR A 73 1.92 3.26 9.91
N LEU A 74 2.65 4.11 9.17
CA LEU A 74 2.14 4.76 7.96
C LEU A 74 2.24 3.88 6.71
N LEU A 75 3.21 2.96 6.67
CA LEU A 75 3.48 2.13 5.49
C LEU A 75 2.25 1.33 5.01
N PRO A 76 1.46 0.63 5.85
CA PRO A 76 0.29 -0.10 5.39
C PRO A 76 -0.77 0.79 4.74
N SER A 77 -1.02 1.99 5.28
CA SER A 77 -2.00 2.92 4.73
C SER A 77 -1.56 3.47 3.37
N LEU A 78 -0.26 3.74 3.22
CA LEU A 78 0.32 4.21 1.97
C LEU A 78 0.23 3.11 0.88
N VAL A 79 0.58 1.88 1.23
CA VAL A 79 0.46 0.74 0.30
C VAL A 79 -0.99 0.53 -0.15
N LEU A 80 -1.97 0.56 0.77
CA LEU A 80 -3.38 0.46 0.40
C LEU A 80 -3.83 1.63 -0.48
N GLY A 81 -3.33 2.84 -0.22
CA GLY A 81 -3.60 4.04 -1.02
C GLY A 81 -3.07 3.95 -2.46
N MET A 82 -2.04 3.15 -2.71
CA MET A 82 -1.46 2.90 -4.04
C MET A 82 -2.18 1.79 -4.83
N THR A 83 -3.21 1.20 -4.27
CA THR A 83 -3.98 0.13 -4.90
C THR A 83 -5.39 0.58 -5.26
N SER A 84 -6.16 -0.27 -5.95
CA SER A 84 -7.58 -0.03 -6.24
C SER A 84 -8.48 -0.13 -5.00
N PHE A 85 -7.93 -0.42 -3.81
CA PHE A 85 -8.67 -0.61 -2.57
C PHE A 85 -9.56 0.57 -2.22
N THR A 86 -9.01 1.80 -2.32
CA THR A 86 -9.72 3.04 -1.98
C THR A 86 -10.99 3.21 -2.83
N ARG A 87 -10.92 2.99 -4.13
CA ARG A 87 -12.09 3.04 -5.02
C ARG A 87 -13.13 2.02 -4.60
N ILE A 88 -12.72 0.77 -4.42
CA ILE A 88 -13.63 -0.35 -4.15
C ILE A 88 -14.35 -0.15 -2.81
N ILE A 89 -13.64 0.21 -1.74
CA ILE A 89 -14.25 0.36 -0.42
C ILE A 89 -15.27 1.52 -0.40
N ILE A 90 -15.01 2.61 -1.11
CA ILE A 90 -15.92 3.74 -1.22
C ILE A 90 -17.18 3.33 -2.01
N VAL A 91 -16.99 2.68 -3.17
CA VAL A 91 -18.14 2.22 -3.99
C VAL A 91 -19.00 1.23 -3.20
N LEU A 92 -18.41 0.26 -2.50
CA LEU A 92 -19.15 -0.69 -1.67
C LEU A 92 -19.90 0.01 -0.52
N SER A 93 -19.28 1.03 0.08
CA SER A 93 -19.92 1.82 1.15
C SER A 93 -21.12 2.61 0.64
N ILE A 94 -21.00 3.22 -0.54
CA ILE A 94 -22.08 3.95 -1.20
C ILE A 94 -23.20 2.98 -1.63
N LEU A 95 -22.84 1.82 -2.20
CA LEU A 95 -23.81 0.78 -2.57
C LEU A 95 -24.64 0.32 -1.36
N ARG A 96 -24.00 0.08 -0.21
CA ARG A 96 -24.70 -0.24 1.03
C ARG A 96 -25.70 0.85 1.41
N GLN A 97 -25.32 2.12 1.32
CA GLN A 97 -26.21 3.25 1.61
C GLN A 97 -27.36 3.32 0.61
N ALA A 98 -27.11 3.11 -0.69
CA ALA A 98 -28.13 3.13 -1.73
C ALA A 98 -29.18 2.02 -1.56
N MET A 99 -28.79 0.86 -1.01
CA MET A 99 -29.71 -0.23 -0.68
C MET A 99 -30.56 0.05 0.60
N GLY A 100 -30.39 1.20 1.26
CA GLY A 100 -31.11 1.55 2.48
C GLY A 100 -30.66 0.80 3.74
N THR A 101 -29.61 -0.01 3.65
CA THR A 101 -29.10 -0.80 4.77
C THR A 101 -27.94 -0.09 5.43
N GLN A 102 -28.20 0.62 6.54
CA GLN A 102 -27.16 1.43 7.19
C GLN A 102 -26.07 0.59 7.90
N GLN A 103 -26.37 -0.64 8.34
CA GLN A 103 -25.48 -1.47 9.15
C GLN A 103 -25.15 -2.84 8.56
N THR A 104 -25.84 -3.27 7.52
CA THR A 104 -25.66 -4.60 6.91
C THR A 104 -25.27 -4.46 5.44
N PRO A 105 -24.18 -5.07 4.98
CA PRO A 105 -23.18 -5.86 5.72
C PRO A 105 -22.28 -5.02 6.64
N PRO A 106 -21.69 -5.62 7.70
CA PRO A 106 -20.75 -4.94 8.61
C PRO A 106 -19.51 -4.40 7.88
N ASN A 107 -18.88 -3.36 8.43
CA ASN A 107 -17.69 -2.73 7.81
C ASN A 107 -16.55 -3.73 7.56
N GLN A 108 -16.33 -4.69 8.49
CA GLN A 108 -15.30 -5.71 8.33
C GLN A 108 -15.50 -6.56 7.05
N VAL A 109 -16.77 -6.89 6.72
CA VAL A 109 -17.09 -7.64 5.51
C VAL A 109 -16.80 -6.82 4.26
N LEU A 110 -17.15 -5.54 4.26
CA LEU A 110 -16.84 -4.64 3.14
C LEU A 110 -15.32 -4.47 2.94
N ILE A 111 -14.58 -4.31 4.03
CA ILE A 111 -13.12 -4.23 3.99
C ILE A 111 -12.53 -5.53 3.43
N ALA A 112 -12.99 -6.69 3.90
CA ALA A 112 -12.52 -7.98 3.40
C ALA A 112 -12.78 -8.13 1.90
N ILE A 113 -13.99 -7.83 1.42
CA ILE A 113 -14.34 -7.88 -0.01
C ILE A 113 -13.46 -6.91 -0.80
N ALA A 114 -13.28 -5.67 -0.31
CA ALA A 114 -12.46 -4.66 -0.98
C ALA A 114 -10.99 -5.09 -1.08
N LEU A 115 -10.44 -5.72 -0.04
CA LEU A 115 -9.09 -6.28 -0.07
C LEU A 115 -8.96 -7.40 -1.10
N PHE A 116 -9.88 -8.38 -1.11
CA PHE A 116 -9.85 -9.47 -2.08
C PHE A 116 -9.96 -8.97 -3.52
N LEU A 117 -10.88 -8.05 -3.79
CA LEU A 117 -11.04 -7.47 -5.14
C LEU A 117 -9.82 -6.64 -5.54
N SER A 118 -9.27 -5.85 -4.62
CA SER A 118 -8.05 -5.07 -4.87
C SER A 118 -6.86 -5.97 -5.20
N MET A 119 -6.66 -7.04 -4.43
CA MET A 119 -5.62 -8.04 -4.70
C MET A 119 -5.82 -8.73 -6.05
N PHE A 120 -7.04 -9.05 -6.42
CA PHE A 120 -7.35 -9.64 -7.72
C PHE A 120 -6.99 -8.67 -8.87
N ILE A 121 -7.36 -7.40 -8.76
CA ILE A 121 -7.04 -6.37 -9.75
C ILE A 121 -5.53 -6.12 -9.84
N MET A 122 -4.86 -6.10 -8.69
CA MET A 122 -3.41 -5.89 -8.59
C MET A 122 -2.59 -7.13 -9.01
N GLY A 123 -3.22 -8.30 -9.10
CA GLY A 123 -2.55 -9.58 -9.37
C GLY A 123 -1.52 -9.51 -10.50
N PRO A 124 -1.86 -9.04 -11.72
CA PRO A 124 -0.90 -8.95 -12.82
C PRO A 124 0.29 -8.03 -12.53
N THR A 125 0.05 -6.92 -11.82
CA THR A 125 1.11 -5.97 -11.44
C THR A 125 2.03 -6.58 -10.38
N LEU A 126 1.46 -7.21 -9.35
CA LEU A 126 2.23 -7.89 -8.29
C LEU A 126 3.04 -9.06 -8.83
N THR A 127 2.51 -9.80 -9.81
CA THR A 127 3.26 -10.86 -10.47
C THR A 127 4.49 -10.30 -11.17
N LYS A 128 4.35 -9.19 -11.91
CA LYS A 128 5.51 -8.52 -12.55
C LYS A 128 6.51 -8.02 -11.52
N VAL A 129 6.08 -7.40 -10.43
CA VAL A 129 6.99 -6.97 -9.35
C VAL A 129 7.75 -8.16 -8.78
N TYR A 130 7.09 -9.32 -8.63
CA TYR A 130 7.75 -10.52 -8.16
C TYR A 130 8.76 -11.07 -9.18
N GLU A 131 8.35 -11.26 -10.44
CA GLU A 131 9.17 -11.88 -11.49
C GLU A 131 10.34 -10.99 -11.94
N ASP A 132 10.12 -9.68 -12.06
CA ASP A 132 11.09 -8.75 -12.63
C ASP A 132 11.99 -8.07 -11.58
N ALA A 133 11.57 -8.03 -10.31
CA ALA A 133 12.32 -7.36 -9.25
C ALA A 133 12.65 -8.28 -8.06
N ALA A 134 11.64 -8.94 -7.46
CA ALA A 134 11.86 -9.68 -6.23
C ALA A 134 12.62 -11.00 -6.47
N ASP A 135 12.27 -11.78 -7.47
CA ASP A 135 12.90 -13.07 -7.76
C ASP A 135 14.37 -12.92 -8.18
N PRO A 136 14.77 -12.00 -9.09
CA PRO A 136 16.18 -11.74 -9.39
C PRO A 136 16.99 -11.27 -8.17
N TYR A 137 16.39 -10.46 -7.29
CA TYR A 137 17.05 -10.04 -6.07
C TYR A 137 17.27 -11.22 -5.10
N LEU A 138 16.27 -12.07 -4.90
CA LEU A 138 16.36 -13.23 -4.03
C LEU A 138 17.37 -14.27 -4.52
N ASN A 139 17.55 -14.36 -5.85
CA ASN A 139 18.56 -15.22 -6.48
C ASN A 139 19.96 -14.60 -6.46
N GLY A 140 20.12 -13.34 -6.09
CA GLY A 140 21.38 -12.62 -6.04
C GLY A 140 21.87 -12.08 -7.39
N ASP A 141 20.97 -12.04 -8.40
CA ASP A 141 21.31 -11.59 -9.76
C ASP A 141 21.37 -10.06 -9.86
N ILE A 142 20.59 -9.36 -9.02
CA ILE A 142 20.56 -7.90 -8.97
C ILE A 142 20.72 -7.38 -7.54
N SER A 143 21.15 -6.12 -7.39
CA SER A 143 21.22 -5.45 -6.09
C SER A 143 19.86 -5.02 -5.59
N ALA A 144 19.74 -4.79 -4.28
CA ALA A 144 18.50 -4.27 -3.67
C ALA A 144 18.05 -2.93 -4.26
N GLU A 145 19.00 -2.08 -4.67
CA GLU A 145 18.74 -0.78 -5.28
C GLU A 145 18.05 -0.94 -6.65
N ILE A 146 18.58 -1.81 -7.51
CA ILE A 146 18.00 -2.13 -8.83
C ILE A 146 16.62 -2.75 -8.66
N ALA A 147 16.48 -3.72 -7.75
CA ALA A 147 15.18 -4.35 -7.48
C ALA A 147 14.11 -3.35 -7.02
N LEU A 148 14.49 -2.37 -6.18
CA LEU A 148 13.57 -1.34 -5.72
C LEU A 148 13.19 -0.38 -6.85
N GLU A 149 14.14 -0.03 -7.72
CA GLU A 149 13.90 0.80 -8.89
C GLU A 149 12.94 0.11 -9.87
N ASP A 150 13.19 -1.16 -10.21
CA ASP A 150 12.34 -1.95 -11.10
C ASP A 150 10.92 -2.11 -10.52
N ALA A 151 10.80 -2.46 -9.24
CA ALA A 151 9.50 -2.53 -8.55
C ALA A 151 8.76 -1.18 -8.58
N SER A 152 9.48 -0.08 -8.35
CA SER A 152 8.93 1.27 -8.41
C SER A 152 8.42 1.63 -9.81
N ASN A 153 9.18 1.30 -10.85
CA ASN A 153 8.79 1.56 -12.24
C ASN A 153 7.55 0.75 -12.66
N ILE A 154 7.46 -0.50 -12.26
CA ILE A 154 6.28 -1.33 -12.49
C ILE A 154 5.05 -0.74 -11.78
N MET A 155 5.20 -0.30 -10.52
CA MET A 155 4.12 0.35 -9.78
C MET A 155 3.72 1.69 -10.39
N LYS A 156 4.68 2.52 -10.83
CA LYS A 156 4.40 3.77 -11.57
C LYS A 156 3.55 3.50 -12.81
N GLY A 157 3.89 2.48 -13.59
CA GLY A 157 3.12 2.08 -14.76
C GLY A 157 1.65 1.75 -14.44
N PHE A 158 1.41 1.06 -13.32
CA PHE A 158 0.05 0.80 -12.84
C PHE A 158 -0.68 2.08 -12.42
N LEU A 159 -0.02 2.94 -11.65
CA LEU A 159 -0.60 4.19 -11.14
C LEU A 159 -0.97 5.12 -12.30
N VAL A 160 -0.05 5.37 -13.25
CA VAL A 160 -0.29 6.23 -14.40
C VAL A 160 -1.45 5.72 -15.26
N LYS A 161 -1.49 4.40 -15.52
CA LYS A 161 -2.57 3.79 -16.30
C LYS A 161 -3.96 4.00 -15.67
N ASN A 162 -4.03 4.08 -14.36
CA ASN A 162 -5.28 4.22 -13.60
C ASN A 162 -5.55 5.66 -13.15
N THR A 163 -4.66 6.61 -13.46
CA THR A 163 -4.84 8.04 -13.15
C THR A 163 -5.42 8.77 -14.36
N ARG A 164 -6.38 9.64 -14.12
CA ARG A 164 -6.93 10.52 -15.17
C ARG A 164 -5.89 11.56 -15.59
N LYS A 165 -5.78 11.79 -16.90
CA LYS A 165 -4.84 12.77 -17.45
C LYS A 165 -5.06 14.17 -16.89
N ASP A 166 -6.31 14.56 -16.68
CA ASP A 166 -6.66 15.88 -16.14
C ASP A 166 -6.19 16.03 -14.69
N ASP A 167 -6.31 14.98 -13.88
CA ASP A 167 -5.84 15.00 -12.49
C ASP A 167 -4.31 15.03 -12.43
N LEU A 168 -3.64 14.23 -13.27
CA LEU A 168 -2.19 14.25 -13.37
C LEU A 168 -1.68 15.63 -13.79
N LYS A 169 -2.31 16.21 -14.83
CA LYS A 169 -1.96 17.55 -15.29
C LYS A 169 -2.16 18.61 -14.21
N MET A 170 -3.27 18.55 -13.48
CA MET A 170 -3.56 19.49 -12.39
C MET A 170 -2.46 19.47 -11.33
N PHE A 171 -1.99 18.30 -10.91
CA PHE A 171 -0.90 18.21 -9.92
C PHE A 171 0.46 18.57 -10.49
N ALA A 172 0.73 18.31 -11.77
CA ALA A 172 1.93 18.75 -12.45
C ALA A 172 1.99 20.30 -12.53
N ASP A 173 0.88 20.93 -12.93
CA ASP A 173 0.76 22.40 -12.98
C ASP A 173 0.95 23.04 -11.59
N MET A 174 0.43 22.41 -10.53
CA MET A 174 0.62 22.86 -9.14
C MET A 174 2.07 22.72 -8.65
N ALA A 175 2.81 21.76 -9.20
CA ALA A 175 4.23 21.54 -8.89
C ALA A 175 5.16 22.36 -9.79
N GLU A 176 4.62 23.18 -10.69
CA GLU A 176 5.37 23.96 -11.70
C GLU A 176 6.25 23.05 -12.61
N GLU A 177 5.86 21.78 -12.75
CA GLU A 177 6.53 20.81 -13.60
C GLU A 177 5.95 20.84 -15.02
N SER A 178 6.83 20.75 -16.01
CA SER A 178 6.40 20.62 -17.41
C SER A 178 5.74 19.28 -17.70
N ALA A 179 4.96 19.21 -18.78
CA ALA A 179 4.32 17.96 -19.19
C ALA A 179 5.36 16.83 -19.35
N PHE A 180 5.06 15.67 -18.76
CA PHE A 180 5.92 14.50 -18.85
C PHE A 180 5.73 13.79 -20.20
N GLU A 181 6.84 13.39 -20.83
CA GLU A 181 6.82 12.69 -22.11
C GLU A 181 6.47 11.21 -21.92
N GLU A 182 7.02 10.58 -20.87
CA GLU A 182 6.78 9.18 -20.55
C GLU A 182 6.18 8.99 -19.14
N PRO A 183 5.43 7.90 -18.93
CA PRO A 183 4.90 7.53 -17.61
C PRO A 183 5.97 7.35 -16.52
N SER A 184 7.16 6.91 -16.91
CA SER A 184 8.33 6.72 -16.04
C SER A 184 8.86 8.03 -15.47
N ASP A 185 8.67 9.13 -16.21
CA ASP A 185 9.24 10.44 -15.85
C ASP A 185 8.45 11.14 -14.74
N VAL A 186 7.20 10.69 -14.51
CA VAL A 186 6.35 11.30 -13.49
C VAL A 186 6.89 11.01 -12.09
N PRO A 187 7.25 12.04 -11.29
CA PRO A 187 7.64 11.84 -9.90
C PRO A 187 6.52 11.22 -9.07
N MET A 188 6.85 10.31 -8.14
CA MET A 188 5.87 9.71 -7.24
C MET A 188 5.14 10.75 -6.38
N THR A 189 5.79 11.86 -6.07
CA THR A 189 5.24 12.98 -5.31
C THR A 189 4.05 13.65 -6.00
N ILE A 190 4.02 13.63 -7.33
CA ILE A 190 2.91 14.13 -8.17
C ILE A 190 1.93 13.01 -8.45
N LEU A 191 2.44 11.83 -8.77
CA LEU A 191 1.63 10.70 -9.21
C LEU A 191 0.70 10.15 -8.11
N LEU A 192 1.19 10.03 -6.87
CA LEU A 192 0.39 9.49 -5.77
C LEU A 192 -0.86 10.35 -5.45
N PRO A 193 -0.76 11.66 -5.22
CA PRO A 193 -1.94 12.48 -4.96
C PRO A 193 -2.86 12.55 -6.19
N ALA A 194 -2.33 12.58 -7.42
CA ALA A 194 -3.12 12.54 -8.63
C ALA A 194 -3.92 11.23 -8.74
N PHE A 195 -3.29 10.09 -8.47
CA PHE A 195 -3.94 8.78 -8.46
C PHE A 195 -5.05 8.70 -7.41
N ILE A 196 -4.76 9.06 -6.16
CA ILE A 196 -5.77 9.01 -5.07
C ILE A 196 -6.96 9.91 -5.41
N THR A 197 -6.72 11.11 -5.91
CA THR A 197 -7.78 12.04 -6.34
C THR A 197 -8.61 11.45 -7.49
N SER A 198 -7.96 10.83 -8.46
CA SER A 198 -8.61 10.15 -9.59
C SER A 198 -9.48 8.97 -9.13
N GLU A 199 -8.98 8.17 -8.18
CA GLU A 199 -9.71 7.05 -7.59
C GLU A 199 -10.96 7.54 -6.81
N LEU A 200 -10.82 8.61 -6.02
CA LEU A 200 -11.92 9.24 -5.30
C LEU A 200 -12.99 9.78 -6.27
N LYS A 201 -12.59 10.55 -7.28
CA LYS A 201 -13.51 11.08 -8.30
C LYS A 201 -14.27 9.95 -9.00
N THR A 202 -13.58 8.88 -9.37
CA THR A 202 -14.19 7.72 -10.02
C THR A 202 -15.17 7.00 -9.10
N ALA A 203 -14.80 6.81 -7.82
CA ALA A 203 -15.68 6.18 -6.83
C ALA A 203 -16.96 7.01 -6.61
N PHE A 204 -16.84 8.34 -6.50
CA PHE A 204 -17.99 9.23 -6.35
C PHE A 204 -18.87 9.29 -7.61
N GLN A 205 -18.29 9.24 -8.81
CA GLN A 205 -19.06 9.16 -10.05
C GLN A 205 -19.87 7.87 -10.13
N ILE A 206 -19.29 6.73 -9.80
CA ILE A 206 -20.00 5.44 -9.72
C ILE A 206 -21.09 5.54 -8.65
N GLY A 207 -20.77 6.10 -7.48
CA GLY A 207 -21.72 6.31 -6.40
C GLY A 207 -22.91 7.17 -6.82
N PHE A 208 -22.65 8.27 -7.50
CA PHE A 208 -23.69 9.14 -8.03
C PHE A 208 -24.64 8.38 -8.98
N LEU A 209 -24.09 7.58 -9.89
CA LEU A 209 -24.90 6.76 -10.81
C LEU A 209 -25.75 5.72 -10.08
N LEU A 210 -25.30 5.21 -8.92
CA LEU A 210 -26.07 4.26 -8.11
C LEU A 210 -27.28 4.89 -7.41
N PHE A 211 -27.27 6.21 -7.19
CA PHE A 211 -28.37 6.95 -6.57
C PHE A 211 -29.33 7.56 -7.60
N LEU A 212 -28.96 7.61 -8.88
CA LEU A 212 -29.88 8.03 -9.92
C LEU A 212 -30.88 6.89 -10.20
N PRO A 213 -32.20 7.15 -10.15
CA PRO A 213 -33.23 6.18 -10.46
C PRO A 213 -33.24 5.81 -11.98
#